data_69109e1e03a5c8120eacfe41404c758b
#
_entry.id   69109e1e03a5c8120eacfe41404c758b
#
_cell.length_a   1.000
_cell.length_b   1.000
_cell.length_c   1.000
_cell.angle_alpha   90.00
_cell.angle_beta   90.00
_cell.angle_gamma   90.00
#
_symmetry.space_group_name_H-M   'P 1'
#
loop_
_entity.id
_entity.type
_entity.pdbx_description
1 polymer ?
#
loop_
_entity_poly.entity_id
_entity_poly.type
_entity_poly.pdbx_seq_one_letter_code
_entity_poly.pdbx_strand_id
1 'polypeptide(L)'
;FLIAWNSFLSMYSLYKDGGSERCSAFIATGAATENGDIVMAHNTHSDFLTGQLLNIVMTIKPTNGNVFKMQTSAGFVASSSDWFLCENGIVGCETTIAHVNFKPKFGLPYFCRIRKLMQYANNLDDCIDIMSKDSAGDYSCSWLYGNINDGEIMVHEMGKNIQNVKRMNNGVIYGMNSALGFEIRNLETTDTDHTNLSTSLGSRSHRLDYLLNHKHYGKINLSIAKEV
;
A
#
# COMPACT_ATOMS: atom_id res chain seq x y z
N PHE A 1 -17.68 -19.63 -1.31
CA PHE A 1 -16.32 -20.02 -0.95
C PHE A 1 -15.29 -18.92 -1.30
N LEU A 2 -15.18 -18.48 -2.58
CA LEU A 2 -14.19 -17.46 -3.00
C LEU A 2 -14.30 -16.14 -2.21
N ILE A 3 -15.52 -15.65 -1.97
CA ILE A 3 -15.73 -14.43 -1.17
C ILE A 3 -15.21 -14.65 0.26
N ALA A 4 -15.58 -15.75 0.90
CA ALA A 4 -15.13 -16.05 2.27
C ALA A 4 -13.60 -16.19 2.35
N TRP A 5 -12.99 -16.84 1.37
CA TRP A 5 -11.54 -17.01 1.29
C TRP A 5 -10.82 -15.65 1.14
N ASN A 6 -11.31 -14.79 0.25
CA ASN A 6 -10.72 -13.46 0.05
C ASN A 6 -11.00 -12.49 1.21
N SER A 7 -12.08 -12.72 1.99
CA SER A 7 -12.36 -11.94 3.20
C SER A 7 -11.52 -12.37 4.40
N PHE A 8 -10.75 -13.45 4.29
CA PHE A 8 -9.98 -14.00 5.41
C PHE A 8 -8.99 -12.96 5.98
N LEU A 9 -8.28 -12.23 5.13
CA LEU A 9 -7.34 -11.19 5.58
C LEU A 9 -8.07 -10.08 6.34
N SER A 10 -9.21 -9.61 5.81
CA SER A 10 -10.04 -8.61 6.48
C SER A 10 -10.58 -9.14 7.82
N MET A 11 -11.00 -10.40 7.87
CA MET A 11 -11.49 -11.03 9.11
C MET A 11 -10.37 -11.29 10.11
N TYR A 12 -9.19 -11.68 9.63
CA TYR A 12 -8.03 -11.93 10.51
C TYR A 12 -7.62 -10.66 11.27
N SER A 13 -7.68 -9.51 10.62
CA SER A 13 -7.43 -8.21 11.25
C SER A 13 -8.44 -7.88 12.36
N LEU A 14 -9.65 -8.45 12.29
CA LEU A 14 -10.69 -8.28 13.33
C LEU A 14 -10.45 -9.13 14.58
N TYR A 15 -9.75 -10.26 14.46
CA TYR A 15 -9.54 -11.22 15.54
C TYR A 15 -8.22 -11.04 16.28
N LYS A 16 -7.24 -10.39 15.66
CA LYS A 16 -5.96 -10.08 16.29
C LYS A 16 -5.87 -8.58 16.58
N ASP A 17 -5.97 -8.24 17.85
CA ASP A 17 -5.59 -6.92 18.33
C ASP A 17 -4.15 -6.60 17.87
N GLY A 18 -4.02 -5.64 16.96
CA GLY A 18 -2.75 -5.11 16.52
C GLY A 18 -1.83 -6.16 15.89
N GLY A 19 -2.18 -6.68 14.72
CA GLY A 19 -1.28 -7.54 13.96
C GLY A 19 0.11 -6.93 13.87
N SER A 20 1.15 -7.75 14.06
CA SER A 20 2.56 -7.33 13.91
C SER A 20 2.88 -7.13 12.43
N GLU A 21 2.21 -6.18 11.82
CA GLU A 21 2.43 -5.79 10.45
C GLU A 21 3.83 -5.18 10.32
N ARG A 22 4.59 -5.63 9.34
CA ARG A 22 6.00 -5.22 9.18
C ARG A 22 6.38 -4.98 7.73
N CYS A 23 5.45 -4.48 6.94
CA CYS A 23 5.74 -4.08 5.57
C CYS A 23 6.51 -2.76 5.55
N SER A 24 7.29 -2.55 4.52
CA SER A 24 7.90 -1.27 4.20
C SER A 24 7.76 -1.02 2.71
N ALA A 25 7.44 0.20 2.35
CA ALA A 25 7.28 0.59 0.96
C ALA A 25 7.74 2.01 0.73
N PHE A 26 8.16 2.32 -0.49
CA PHE A 26 8.31 3.69 -0.94
C PHE A 26 7.96 3.83 -2.41
N ILE A 27 7.64 5.06 -2.78
CA ILE A 27 7.52 5.50 -4.16
C ILE A 27 8.19 6.86 -4.30
N ALA A 28 8.98 7.04 -5.34
CA ALA A 28 9.76 8.26 -5.60
C ALA A 28 9.57 8.70 -7.04
N THR A 29 9.69 10.01 -7.30
CA THR A 29 9.57 10.60 -8.64
C THR A 29 10.33 11.91 -8.76
N GLY A 30 10.51 12.38 -9.98
CA GLY A 30 11.11 13.69 -10.27
C GLY A 30 12.53 13.80 -9.77
N ALA A 31 12.87 14.92 -9.12
CA ALA A 31 14.24 15.18 -8.64
C ALA A 31 14.73 14.22 -7.55
N ALA A 32 13.90 13.35 -7.00
CA ALA A 32 14.32 12.32 -6.05
C ALA A 32 14.96 11.11 -6.74
N THR A 33 14.64 10.87 -8.00
CA THR A 33 15.11 9.72 -8.79
C THR A 33 16.20 10.12 -9.78
N GLU A 34 16.98 9.14 -10.20
CA GLU A 34 18.13 9.36 -11.11
C GLU A 34 17.72 9.95 -12.46
N ASN A 35 16.59 9.52 -13.02
CA ASN A 35 16.11 9.91 -14.36
C ASN A 35 14.78 10.67 -14.34
N GLY A 36 14.24 10.99 -13.16
CA GLY A 36 12.90 11.58 -13.02
C GLY A 36 11.74 10.58 -13.09
N ASP A 37 12.02 9.32 -13.42
CA ASP A 37 11.02 8.27 -13.52
C ASP A 37 10.50 7.83 -12.16
N ILE A 38 9.30 7.23 -12.13
CA ILE A 38 8.78 6.63 -10.90
C ILE A 38 9.57 5.38 -10.54
N VAL A 39 10.09 5.35 -9.32
CA VAL A 39 10.70 4.17 -8.70
C VAL A 39 9.87 3.76 -7.49
N MET A 40 9.42 2.51 -7.48
CA MET A 40 8.60 1.94 -6.39
C MET A 40 9.25 0.67 -5.87
N ALA A 41 9.27 0.50 -4.55
CA ALA A 41 9.70 -0.74 -3.91
C ALA A 41 8.79 -1.09 -2.72
N HIS A 42 8.64 -2.39 -2.50
CA HIS A 42 7.81 -2.93 -1.43
C HIS A 42 8.43 -4.20 -0.84
N ASN A 43 8.43 -4.29 0.48
CA ASN A 43 8.79 -5.49 1.23
C ASN A 43 7.59 -5.97 2.04
N THR A 44 7.03 -7.12 1.67
CA THR A 44 6.04 -7.82 2.48
C THR A 44 6.74 -8.63 3.56
N HIS A 45 6.36 -8.40 4.81
CA HIS A 45 6.78 -9.26 5.91
C HIS A 45 5.68 -10.27 6.24
N SER A 46 6.03 -11.55 6.17
CA SER A 46 5.12 -12.66 6.47
C SER A 46 5.88 -13.74 7.22
N ASP A 47 5.17 -14.65 7.91
CA ASP A 47 5.76 -15.87 8.41
C ASP A 47 6.13 -16.83 7.26
N PHE A 48 7.06 -17.74 7.50
CA PHE A 48 7.55 -18.67 6.48
C PHE A 48 6.46 -19.55 5.87
N LEU A 49 5.48 -19.96 6.67
CA LEU A 49 4.39 -20.82 6.20
C LEU A 49 3.49 -20.06 5.21
N THR A 50 3.08 -18.87 5.56
CA THR A 50 2.28 -17.99 4.69
C THR A 50 3.08 -17.55 3.47
N GLY A 51 4.35 -17.17 3.65
CA GLY A 51 5.23 -16.70 2.57
C GLY A 51 5.43 -17.73 1.44
N GLN A 52 5.40 -19.02 1.75
CA GLN A 52 5.47 -20.08 0.74
C GLN A 52 4.26 -20.06 -0.23
N LEU A 53 3.12 -19.54 0.21
CA LEU A 53 1.89 -19.48 -0.59
C LEU A 53 1.79 -18.18 -1.41
N LEU A 54 2.63 -17.18 -1.14
CA LEU A 54 2.61 -15.85 -1.78
C LEU A 54 3.53 -15.74 -3.02
N ASN A 55 3.88 -16.84 -3.65
CA ASN A 55 4.93 -16.87 -4.68
C ASN A 55 4.41 -16.90 -6.13
N ILE A 56 3.17 -16.52 -6.35
CA ILE A 56 2.59 -16.50 -7.69
C ILE A 56 2.60 -15.07 -8.22
N VAL A 57 3.41 -14.79 -9.25
CA VAL A 57 3.29 -13.55 -10.02
C VAL A 57 2.34 -13.80 -11.17
N MET A 58 1.22 -13.10 -11.17
CA MET A 58 0.12 -13.32 -12.10
C MET A 58 -0.09 -12.09 -12.98
N THR A 59 -0.18 -12.30 -14.30
CA THR A 59 -0.69 -11.29 -15.25
C THR A 59 -2.13 -11.61 -15.57
N ILE A 60 -3.03 -10.69 -15.30
CA ILE A 60 -4.46 -10.84 -15.52
C ILE A 60 -4.86 -9.98 -16.72
N LYS A 61 -5.51 -10.63 -17.69
CA LYS A 61 -6.06 -10.01 -18.90
C LYS A 61 -7.58 -10.16 -18.87
N PRO A 62 -8.30 -9.22 -18.24
CA PRO A 62 -9.75 -9.30 -18.18
C PRO A 62 -10.36 -9.03 -19.55
N THR A 63 -11.59 -9.51 -19.80
CA THR A 63 -12.34 -9.21 -21.03
C THR A 63 -12.62 -7.70 -21.16
N ASN A 64 -12.82 -7.02 -20.00
CA ASN A 64 -13.04 -5.58 -19.94
C ASN A 64 -12.15 -4.97 -18.85
N GLY A 65 -11.53 -3.83 -19.14
CA GLY A 65 -10.67 -3.10 -18.23
C GLY A 65 -9.17 -3.35 -18.46
N ASN A 66 -8.34 -2.87 -17.57
CA ASN A 66 -6.90 -2.87 -17.68
C ASN A 66 -6.30 -4.26 -17.51
N VAL A 67 -5.27 -4.56 -18.28
CA VAL A 67 -4.35 -5.66 -17.97
C VAL A 67 -3.46 -5.23 -16.81
N PHE A 68 -3.29 -6.12 -15.83
CA PHE A 68 -2.45 -5.82 -14.67
C PHE A 68 -1.66 -7.05 -14.20
N LYS A 69 -0.56 -6.77 -13.53
CA LYS A 69 0.32 -7.77 -12.90
C LYS A 69 0.34 -7.54 -11.41
N MET A 70 0.32 -8.63 -10.64
CA MET A 70 0.42 -8.62 -9.18
C MET A 70 1.09 -9.88 -8.66
N GLN A 71 1.63 -9.83 -7.45
CA GLN A 71 1.97 -11.06 -6.72
C GLN A 71 0.78 -11.44 -5.84
N THR A 72 0.45 -12.73 -5.83
CA THR A 72 -0.73 -13.24 -5.14
C THR A 72 -0.54 -14.70 -4.72
N SER A 73 -1.57 -15.29 -4.16
CA SER A 73 -1.65 -16.72 -3.86
C SER A 73 -2.89 -17.34 -4.51
N ALA A 74 -2.91 -18.68 -4.57
CA ALA A 74 -3.99 -19.43 -5.20
C ALA A 74 -5.36 -19.08 -4.58
N GLY A 75 -6.33 -18.70 -5.41
CA GLY A 75 -7.68 -18.35 -5.01
C GLY A 75 -7.90 -16.91 -4.57
N PHE A 76 -6.84 -16.09 -4.46
CA PHE A 76 -6.98 -14.65 -4.22
C PHE A 76 -7.22 -13.88 -5.51
N VAL A 77 -8.13 -12.91 -5.46
CA VAL A 77 -8.49 -12.05 -6.60
C VAL A 77 -7.76 -10.71 -6.58
N ALA A 78 -7.11 -10.38 -5.47
CA ALA A 78 -6.28 -9.20 -5.27
C ALA A 78 -4.82 -9.62 -4.98
N SER A 79 -3.91 -8.65 -4.93
CA SER A 79 -2.55 -8.90 -4.46
C SER A 79 -2.56 -9.26 -2.97
N SER A 80 -1.97 -10.39 -2.63
CA SER A 80 -1.78 -10.82 -1.25
C SER A 80 -0.40 -10.41 -0.68
N SER A 81 0.41 -9.76 -1.49
CA SER A 81 1.70 -9.14 -1.12
C SER A 81 1.73 -7.65 -1.44
N ASP A 82 0.56 -7.07 -1.64
CA ASP A 82 0.28 -5.64 -1.58
C ASP A 82 0.99 -4.77 -2.62
N TRP A 83 1.14 -5.29 -3.85
CA TRP A 83 1.61 -4.50 -4.97
C TRP A 83 0.98 -4.93 -6.30
N PHE A 84 0.89 -3.98 -7.23
CA PHE A 84 0.42 -4.21 -8.59
C PHE A 84 1.02 -3.23 -9.60
N LEU A 85 0.99 -3.63 -10.86
CA LEU A 85 1.37 -2.82 -12.03
C LEU A 85 0.28 -2.97 -13.07
N CYS A 86 -0.31 -1.87 -13.53
CA CYS A 86 -1.29 -1.84 -14.62
C CYS A 86 -0.64 -1.41 -15.94
N GLU A 87 -1.10 -1.98 -17.05
CA GLU A 87 -0.56 -1.68 -18.39
C GLU A 87 -0.83 -0.22 -18.82
N ASN A 88 -1.89 0.39 -18.28
CA ASN A 88 -2.20 1.80 -18.52
C ASN A 88 -1.32 2.78 -17.72
N GLY A 89 -0.34 2.29 -16.95
CA GLY A 89 0.62 3.11 -16.24
C GLY A 89 0.32 3.38 -14.78
N ILE A 90 -0.80 2.88 -14.24
CA ILE A 90 -1.07 2.98 -12.80
C ILE A 90 -0.31 1.87 -12.08
N VAL A 91 0.44 2.25 -11.04
CA VAL A 91 1.19 1.33 -10.20
C VAL A 91 0.84 1.57 -8.74
N GLY A 92 0.97 0.56 -7.89
CA GLY A 92 0.67 0.73 -6.47
C GLY A 92 1.31 -0.32 -5.58
N CYS A 93 1.65 0.11 -4.37
CA CYS A 93 2.00 -0.77 -3.26
C CYS A 93 1.44 -0.19 -1.96
N GLU A 94 1.32 -1.03 -0.92
CA GLU A 94 0.70 -0.56 0.34
C GLU A 94 1.49 -0.99 1.56
N THR A 95 1.21 -0.32 2.68
CA THR A 95 1.57 -0.78 4.02
C THR A 95 0.34 -0.69 4.92
N THR A 96 0.01 -1.77 5.59
CA THR A 96 -1.08 -1.80 6.57
C THR A 96 -0.84 -0.78 7.68
N ILE A 97 -1.88 -0.04 8.08
CA ILE A 97 -1.82 0.81 9.26
C ILE A 97 -2.09 -0.04 10.49
N ALA A 98 -1.08 -0.15 11.36
CA ALA A 98 -1.16 -0.90 12.61
C ALA A 98 -2.01 -0.19 13.69
N HIS A 99 -2.42 -0.94 14.69
CA HIS A 99 -3.11 -0.43 15.89
C HIS A 99 -4.46 0.26 15.63
N VAL A 100 -5.11 -0.03 14.52
CA VAL A 100 -6.47 0.47 14.22
C VAL A 100 -7.52 -0.40 14.89
N ASN A 101 -8.44 0.22 15.59
CA ASN A 101 -9.58 -0.47 16.20
C ASN A 101 -10.72 -0.62 15.18
N PHE A 102 -10.83 -1.80 14.57
CA PHE A 102 -11.83 -2.06 13.53
C PHE A 102 -13.23 -2.25 14.09
N LYS A 103 -14.22 -1.63 13.40
CA LYS A 103 -15.63 -1.96 13.51
C LYS A 103 -16.18 -2.09 12.09
N PRO A 104 -16.34 -3.31 11.55
CA PRO A 104 -16.84 -3.50 10.20
C PRO A 104 -18.25 -2.94 10.05
N LYS A 105 -18.54 -2.41 8.88
CA LYS A 105 -19.86 -1.95 8.45
C LYS A 105 -20.23 -2.65 7.14
N PHE A 106 -21.51 -2.58 6.76
CA PHE A 106 -21.92 -3.06 5.46
C PHE A 106 -21.25 -2.24 4.35
N GLY A 107 -20.62 -2.94 3.41
CA GLY A 107 -19.92 -2.30 2.31
C GLY A 107 -19.15 -3.32 1.46
N LEU A 108 -18.43 -2.83 0.46
CA LEU A 108 -17.54 -3.65 -0.34
C LEU A 108 -16.26 -3.96 0.44
N PRO A 109 -15.90 -5.24 0.59
CA PRO A 109 -14.65 -5.65 1.20
C PRO A 109 -13.44 -5.08 0.47
N TYR A 110 -12.33 -4.91 1.21
CA TYR A 110 -11.07 -4.40 0.69
C TYR A 110 -10.62 -5.10 -0.60
N PHE A 111 -10.59 -6.43 -0.63
CA PHE A 111 -10.13 -7.19 -1.79
C PHE A 111 -10.97 -6.94 -3.06
N CYS A 112 -12.26 -6.67 -2.92
CA CYS A 112 -13.11 -6.30 -4.05
C CYS A 112 -12.76 -4.92 -4.59
N ARG A 113 -12.52 -3.96 -3.70
CA ARG A 113 -12.20 -2.58 -4.05
C ARG A 113 -10.86 -2.48 -4.76
N ILE A 114 -9.81 -3.09 -4.20
CA ILE A 114 -8.49 -3.09 -4.84
C ILE A 114 -8.47 -3.88 -6.15
N ARG A 115 -9.21 -4.99 -6.23
CA ARG A 115 -9.38 -5.68 -7.52
C ARG A 115 -10.07 -4.79 -8.56
N LYS A 116 -11.11 -4.08 -8.17
CA LYS A 116 -11.82 -3.14 -9.05
C LYS A 116 -10.91 -2.00 -9.49
N LEU A 117 -10.08 -1.48 -8.58
CA LEU A 117 -9.09 -0.44 -8.89
C LEU A 117 -8.10 -0.92 -9.97
N MET A 118 -7.43 -2.05 -9.75
CA MET A 118 -6.49 -2.59 -10.73
C MET A 118 -7.12 -2.77 -12.13
N GLN A 119 -8.38 -3.14 -12.18
CA GLN A 119 -9.07 -3.42 -13.43
C GLN A 119 -9.65 -2.18 -14.12
N TYR A 120 -10.02 -1.13 -13.38
CA TYR A 120 -10.81 -0.03 -13.94
C TYR A 120 -10.29 1.38 -13.68
N ALA A 121 -9.30 1.58 -12.80
CA ALA A 121 -8.74 2.90 -12.60
C ALA A 121 -7.89 3.33 -13.81
N ASN A 122 -8.08 4.57 -14.28
CA ASN A 122 -7.35 5.15 -15.39
C ASN A 122 -6.44 6.31 -14.97
N ASN A 123 -6.63 6.83 -13.77
CA ASN A 123 -5.87 7.91 -13.17
C ASN A 123 -5.88 7.78 -11.64
N LEU A 124 -5.18 8.67 -10.94
CA LEU A 124 -5.10 8.63 -9.47
C LEU A 124 -6.40 9.04 -8.78
N ASP A 125 -7.27 9.83 -9.42
CA ASP A 125 -8.58 10.19 -8.88
C ASP A 125 -9.51 8.97 -8.89
N ASP A 126 -9.50 8.17 -9.96
CA ASP A 126 -10.22 6.89 -10.01
C ASP A 126 -9.76 5.94 -8.87
N CYS A 127 -8.46 5.97 -8.52
CA CYS A 127 -7.96 5.17 -7.40
C CYS A 127 -8.60 5.59 -6.07
N ILE A 128 -8.72 6.90 -5.81
CA ILE A 128 -9.38 7.42 -4.62
C ILE A 128 -10.86 7.03 -4.62
N ASP A 129 -11.57 7.30 -5.70
CA ASP A 129 -13.00 7.07 -5.82
C ASP A 129 -13.37 5.59 -5.62
N ILE A 130 -12.66 4.69 -6.30
CA ILE A 130 -12.92 3.25 -6.21
C ILE A 130 -12.64 2.72 -4.81
N MET A 131 -11.54 3.16 -4.18
CA MET A 131 -11.17 2.68 -2.85
C MET A 131 -12.04 3.28 -1.73
N SER A 132 -12.57 4.48 -1.93
CA SER A 132 -13.41 5.17 -0.94
C SER A 132 -14.85 4.71 -0.98
N LYS A 133 -15.37 4.41 -2.17
CA LYS A 133 -16.79 4.13 -2.40
C LYS A 133 -17.21 2.83 -1.72
N ASP A 134 -18.29 2.91 -0.97
CA ASP A 134 -18.93 1.77 -0.30
C ASP A 134 -17.98 0.91 0.56
N SER A 135 -16.94 1.52 1.13
CA SER A 135 -15.96 0.81 1.96
C SER A 135 -16.61 0.12 3.16
N ALA A 136 -16.31 -1.16 3.34
CA ALA A 136 -16.72 -1.92 4.53
C ALA A 136 -15.94 -1.51 5.80
N GLY A 137 -14.88 -0.68 5.69
CA GLY A 137 -14.02 -0.32 6.82
C GLY A 137 -13.30 -1.53 7.43
N ASP A 138 -13.05 -2.53 6.61
CA ASP A 138 -12.53 -3.84 7.00
C ASP A 138 -11.00 -3.92 6.98
N TYR A 139 -10.33 -2.88 6.42
CA TYR A 139 -8.88 -2.82 6.33
C TYR A 139 -8.38 -1.38 6.30
N SER A 140 -7.38 -1.05 7.10
CA SER A 140 -6.74 0.26 7.12
C SER A 140 -5.32 0.18 6.60
N CYS A 141 -5.00 1.02 5.66
CA CYS A 141 -3.70 0.97 4.96
C CYS A 141 -3.32 2.30 4.32
N SER A 142 -2.03 2.44 4.04
CA SER A 142 -1.45 3.53 3.27
C SER A 142 -1.09 2.99 1.89
N TRP A 143 -1.93 3.21 0.89
CA TRP A 143 -1.61 2.94 -0.50
C TRP A 143 -0.70 4.02 -1.07
N LEU A 144 0.41 3.61 -1.63
CA LEU A 144 1.31 4.43 -2.43
C LEU A 144 1.03 4.14 -3.89
N TYR A 145 0.49 5.11 -4.61
CA TYR A 145 0.18 4.99 -6.03
C TYR A 145 1.08 5.87 -6.88
N GLY A 146 1.29 5.47 -8.13
CA GLY A 146 1.94 6.28 -9.13
C GLY A 146 1.23 6.18 -10.46
N ASN A 147 1.26 7.27 -11.24
CA ASN A 147 0.89 7.30 -12.64
C ASN A 147 2.13 7.62 -13.46
N ILE A 148 2.66 6.64 -14.19
CA ILE A 148 3.90 6.79 -14.96
C ILE A 148 3.75 7.73 -16.17
N ASN A 149 2.51 8.02 -16.61
CA ASN A 149 2.27 8.86 -17.77
C ASN A 149 2.49 10.35 -17.49
N ASP A 150 2.27 10.79 -16.26
CA ASP A 150 2.43 12.18 -15.82
C ASP A 150 3.47 12.37 -14.71
N GLY A 151 4.06 11.26 -14.22
CA GLY A 151 5.07 11.27 -13.19
C GLY A 151 4.54 11.62 -11.79
N GLU A 152 3.21 11.59 -11.60
CA GLU A 152 2.61 11.90 -10.31
C GLU A 152 2.60 10.68 -9.39
N ILE A 153 2.93 10.92 -8.12
CA ILE A 153 2.82 9.93 -7.06
C ILE A 153 1.85 10.41 -5.97
N MET A 154 1.22 9.47 -5.29
CA MET A 154 0.20 9.75 -4.30
C MET A 154 0.26 8.75 -3.14
N VAL A 155 0.05 9.23 -1.92
CA VAL A 155 -0.42 8.36 -0.83
C VAL A 155 -1.91 8.60 -0.61
N HIS A 156 -2.65 7.51 -0.56
CA HIS A 156 -4.05 7.49 -0.14
C HIS A 156 -4.16 6.56 1.08
N GLU A 157 -4.30 7.16 2.24
CA GLU A 157 -4.47 6.42 3.48
C GLU A 157 -5.96 6.26 3.79
N MET A 158 -6.31 5.06 4.13
CA MET A 158 -7.66 4.70 4.56
C MET A 158 -7.60 4.24 6.00
N GLY A 159 -8.03 5.10 6.91
CA GLY A 159 -8.37 4.73 8.27
C GLY A 159 -9.73 4.03 8.30
N LYS A 160 -10.31 3.94 9.48
CA LYS A 160 -11.66 3.37 9.67
C LYS A 160 -12.76 4.25 9.07
N ASN A 161 -12.69 5.56 9.29
CA ASN A 161 -13.65 6.55 8.81
C ASN A 161 -12.94 7.74 8.15
N ILE A 162 -11.71 8.01 8.51
CA ILE A 162 -10.90 9.14 8.05
C ILE A 162 -10.04 8.68 6.89
N GLN A 163 -9.90 9.53 5.91
CA GLN A 163 -8.99 9.34 4.78
C GLN A 163 -8.02 10.50 4.69
N ASN A 164 -6.81 10.24 4.25
CA ASN A 164 -5.78 11.23 4.00
C ASN A 164 -5.20 11.02 2.61
N VAL A 165 -5.09 12.08 1.83
CA VAL A 165 -4.50 12.05 0.48
C VAL A 165 -3.42 13.11 0.39
N LYS A 166 -2.25 12.71 -0.08
CA LYS A 166 -1.15 13.62 -0.43
C LYS A 166 -0.61 13.24 -1.79
N ARG A 167 -0.47 14.21 -2.68
CA ARG A 167 0.02 14.04 -4.07
C ARG A 167 1.25 14.90 -4.32
N MET A 168 2.13 14.44 -5.19
CA MET A 168 3.31 15.19 -5.61
C MET A 168 3.88 14.68 -6.94
N ASN A 169 4.57 15.57 -7.67
CA ASN A 169 5.30 15.24 -8.90
C ASN A 169 6.82 15.28 -8.67
N ASN A 170 7.24 15.51 -7.43
CA ASN A 170 8.65 15.64 -7.10
C ASN A 170 8.88 15.25 -5.64
N GLY A 171 9.66 14.21 -5.40
CA GLY A 171 9.98 13.76 -4.06
C GLY A 171 9.73 12.29 -3.80
N VAL A 172 9.56 11.95 -2.52
CA VAL A 172 9.40 10.57 -2.03
C VAL A 172 8.23 10.49 -1.07
N ILE A 173 7.48 9.40 -1.17
CA ILE A 173 6.50 8.97 -0.16
C ILE A 173 6.92 7.58 0.30
N TYR A 174 6.88 7.31 1.59
CA TYR A 174 7.19 5.98 2.14
C TYR A 174 6.20 5.59 3.24
N GLY A 175 5.98 4.30 3.41
CA GLY A 175 5.12 3.69 4.42
C GLY A 175 5.87 2.63 5.24
N MET A 176 5.50 2.49 6.52
CA MET A 176 6.14 1.54 7.45
C MET A 176 5.18 1.02 8.52
N ASN A 177 3.88 0.93 8.20
CA ASN A 177 2.80 0.48 9.09
C ASN A 177 2.35 1.50 10.16
N SER A 178 2.71 2.76 10.02
CA SER A 178 2.13 3.87 10.79
C SER A 178 1.42 4.81 9.84
N ALA A 179 0.30 5.40 10.26
CA ALA A 179 -0.40 6.39 9.46
C ALA A 179 0.48 7.65 9.29
N LEU A 180 0.62 8.13 8.07
CA LEU A 180 1.30 9.38 7.75
C LEU A 180 0.41 10.58 8.10
N GLY A 181 -0.91 10.43 7.88
CA GLY A 181 -1.92 11.43 8.21
C GLY A 181 -2.10 11.59 9.71
N PHE A 182 -1.96 12.82 10.19
CA PHE A 182 -2.08 13.16 11.61
C PHE A 182 -3.44 12.76 12.20
N GLU A 183 -4.53 13.01 11.47
CA GLU A 183 -5.88 12.71 11.96
C GLU A 183 -6.13 11.21 12.10
N ILE A 184 -5.74 10.40 11.11
CA ILE A 184 -5.86 8.94 11.19
C ILE A 184 -5.06 8.42 12.37
N ARG A 185 -3.79 8.84 12.49
CA ARG A 185 -2.90 8.39 13.56
C ARG A 185 -3.45 8.70 14.94
N ASN A 186 -3.92 9.91 15.17
CA ASN A 186 -4.34 10.35 16.50
C ASN A 186 -5.77 9.98 16.86
N LEU A 187 -6.67 9.84 15.89
CA LEU A 187 -8.09 9.63 16.14
C LEU A 187 -8.55 8.19 15.92
N GLU A 188 -7.83 7.43 15.11
CA GLU A 188 -8.26 6.07 14.73
C GLU A 188 -7.24 4.98 15.10
N THR A 189 -6.02 5.35 15.53
CA THR A 189 -5.03 4.36 15.99
C THR A 189 -4.65 4.59 17.44
N THR A 190 -4.03 3.57 18.03
CA THR A 190 -3.37 3.67 19.36
C THR A 190 -1.84 3.73 19.17
N ASP A 191 -1.36 4.14 17.97
CA ASP A 191 0.06 4.22 17.64
C ASP A 191 0.72 5.39 18.36
N THR A 192 1.54 5.07 19.37
CA THR A 192 2.42 6.00 20.06
C THR A 192 3.88 5.84 19.65
N ASP A 193 4.15 4.92 18.75
CA ASP A 193 5.50 4.41 18.48
C ASP A 193 6.17 4.96 17.22
N HIS A 194 5.44 5.73 16.42
CA HIS A 194 5.91 6.23 15.12
C HIS A 194 7.19 7.08 15.18
N THR A 195 7.52 7.68 16.32
CA THR A 195 8.77 8.44 16.54
C THR A 195 9.73 7.76 17.49
N ASN A 196 9.35 6.66 18.13
CA ASN A 196 10.18 5.97 19.11
C ASN A 196 11.18 5.05 18.42
N LEU A 197 12.46 5.47 18.42
CA LEU A 197 13.55 4.71 17.77
C LEU A 197 13.80 3.31 18.37
N SER A 198 13.27 3.03 19.56
CA SER A 198 13.36 1.71 20.18
C SER A 198 12.33 0.71 19.65
N THR A 199 11.37 1.19 18.87
CA THR A 199 10.31 0.36 18.26
C THR A 199 10.57 0.10 16.78
N SER A 200 9.92 -0.94 16.24
CA SER A 200 10.01 -1.25 14.83
C SER A 200 9.44 -0.12 13.94
N LEU A 201 8.36 0.52 14.36
CA LEU A 201 7.74 1.61 13.60
C LEU A 201 8.64 2.83 13.52
N GLY A 202 9.09 3.34 14.65
CA GLY A 202 9.93 4.53 14.71
C GLY A 202 11.30 4.33 14.08
N SER A 203 11.97 3.18 14.31
CA SER A 203 13.27 2.90 13.72
C SER A 203 13.21 2.79 12.19
N ARG A 204 12.17 2.12 11.63
CA ARG A 204 11.96 2.03 10.18
C ARG A 204 11.61 3.40 9.57
N SER A 205 10.75 4.17 10.22
CA SER A 205 10.40 5.51 9.79
C SER A 205 11.64 6.38 9.64
N HIS A 206 12.46 6.45 10.70
CA HIS A 206 13.68 7.23 10.69
C HIS A 206 14.72 6.73 9.67
N ARG A 207 14.84 5.39 9.54
CA ARG A 207 15.77 4.79 8.57
C ARG A 207 15.36 5.07 7.13
N LEU A 208 14.08 4.93 6.79
CA LEU A 208 13.56 5.24 5.46
C LEU A 208 13.73 6.73 5.12
N ASP A 209 13.43 7.62 6.09
CA ASP A 209 13.63 9.04 5.90
C ASP A 209 15.10 9.37 5.56
N TYR A 210 16.03 8.86 6.37
CA TYR A 210 17.46 9.08 6.14
C TYR A 210 17.90 8.53 4.78
N LEU A 211 17.51 7.32 4.42
CA LEU A 211 17.95 6.71 3.16
C LEU A 211 17.37 7.42 1.94
N LEU A 212 16.09 7.77 1.97
CA LEU A 212 15.36 8.25 0.80
C LEU A 212 15.46 9.77 0.63
N ASN A 213 15.39 10.53 1.73
CA ASN A 213 15.38 12.00 1.69
C ASN A 213 16.77 12.64 1.87
N HIS A 214 17.78 11.86 2.35
CA HIS A 214 19.11 12.43 2.58
C HIS A 214 20.20 11.67 1.81
N LYS A 215 20.39 10.38 2.08
CA LYS A 215 21.53 9.62 1.53
C LYS A 215 21.42 9.41 0.00
N HIS A 216 20.26 9.08 -0.51
CA HIS A 216 20.03 8.66 -1.90
C HIS A 216 19.13 9.61 -2.70
N TYR A 217 18.71 10.73 -2.11
CA TYR A 217 17.90 11.73 -2.84
C TYR A 217 18.59 12.18 -4.14
N GLY A 218 17.85 12.19 -5.25
CA GLY A 218 18.37 12.52 -6.57
C GLY A 218 19.11 11.37 -7.28
N LYS A 219 19.20 10.19 -6.67
CA LYS A 219 19.91 9.02 -7.19
C LYS A 219 19.07 7.73 -7.12
N ILE A 220 17.84 7.83 -6.66
CA ILE A 220 17.00 6.65 -6.47
C ILE A 220 16.75 5.99 -7.82
N ASN A 221 17.17 4.73 -7.94
CA ASN A 221 17.01 3.87 -9.09
C ASN A 221 16.72 2.44 -8.61
N LEU A 222 16.59 1.50 -9.55
CA LEU A 222 16.30 0.10 -9.22
C LEU A 222 17.38 -0.56 -8.35
N SER A 223 18.64 -0.21 -8.51
CA SER A 223 19.73 -0.76 -7.68
C SER A 223 19.61 -0.28 -6.25
N ILE A 224 19.45 1.02 -6.06
CA ILE A 224 19.26 1.62 -4.73
C ILE A 224 17.97 1.12 -4.07
N ALA A 225 16.89 0.95 -4.84
CA ALA A 225 15.63 0.42 -4.33
C ALA A 225 15.75 -0.99 -3.72
N LYS A 226 16.74 -1.77 -4.15
CA LYS A 226 17.04 -3.10 -3.57
C LYS A 226 17.90 -3.05 -2.31
N GLU A 227 18.54 -1.93 -2.03
CA GLU A 227 19.41 -1.72 -0.86
C GLU A 227 18.66 -1.02 0.30
N VAL A 228 17.55 -0.35 0.03
CA VAL A 228 16.70 0.35 0.99
C VAL A 228 15.76 -0.63 1.69
#